data_7167f9c95c4fda918a7c6d81d2e6c69d
#
_entry.id   7167f9c95c4fda918a7c6d81d2e6c69d
#
_cell.length_a   1.000
_cell.length_b   1.000
_cell.length_c   1.000
_cell.angle_alpha   90.00
_cell.angle_beta   90.00
_cell.angle_gamma   90.00
#
_symmetry.space_group_name_H-M   'P 1'
#
loop_
_entity.id
_entity.type
_entity.pdbx_description
1 polymer ?
#
loop_
_entity_poly.entity_id
_entity_poly.type
_entity_poly.pdbx_seq_one_letter_code
_entity_poly.pdbx_strand_id
1 'polypeptide(L)'
;GHAKTFTKQPHFTTYDYFKREFSYMGIPFIVSGLVVKKQNSDFRTLRNRFNPTFHQRYDDYTQYVPLAATWGMKLAGVESRSSWKELTVSNVFSAALMAGFVNTLKYTTKEMRPDNSSNNSFPSGHTATAFMCATILHKEYGMLSPWYSIGGYTLAGITGITRQLNNRHWIGDVLVGAGIGMISTDLGYFFSDLIFHKNATEARLTHHFNRYDAPSFLSLNMGFATGPSTLRTAELYDTEEGTPLGMRLRTGTSTVVSAEGAYFFNAYIGLGGRLRVATVPVIADIPEENEKHFDLNNSLTRAAYYDGLESYPAKNLVML
;
A
#
# COMPACT_ATOMS: atom_id res chain seq x y z
N GLY A 1 51.66 -17.05 28.62
CA GLY A 1 50.27 -17.19 29.00
C GLY A 1 49.47 -16.06 28.39
N HIS A 2 48.77 -16.28 27.24
CA HIS A 2 47.80 -15.32 26.70
C HIS A 2 46.51 -15.53 27.47
N ALA A 3 46.16 -14.55 28.31
CA ALA A 3 44.83 -14.45 28.92
C ALA A 3 43.81 -14.25 27.80
N LYS A 4 42.95 -15.25 27.55
CA LYS A 4 41.74 -15.06 26.74
C LYS A 4 40.83 -14.14 27.52
N THR A 5 40.77 -12.87 27.10
CA THR A 5 39.74 -11.94 27.51
C THR A 5 38.40 -12.47 27.02
N PHE A 6 37.64 -13.08 27.91
CA PHE A 6 36.22 -13.37 27.65
C PHE A 6 35.48 -12.04 27.56
N THR A 7 35.33 -11.55 26.37
CA THR A 7 34.37 -10.45 26.14
C THR A 7 32.98 -11.01 26.42
N LYS A 8 32.39 -10.56 27.52
CA LYS A 8 31.02 -10.86 27.92
C LYS A 8 30.13 -10.52 26.71
N GLN A 9 29.49 -11.51 26.09
CA GLN A 9 28.58 -11.26 24.98
C GLN A 9 27.47 -10.31 25.45
N PRO A 10 27.14 -9.27 24.70
CA PRO A 10 26.11 -8.33 25.10
C PRO A 10 24.79 -9.09 25.27
N HIS A 11 24.19 -8.94 26.43
CA HIS A 11 22.90 -9.55 26.76
C HIS A 11 21.82 -8.79 25.98
N PHE A 12 21.22 -9.42 24.96
CA PHE A 12 20.15 -8.82 24.18
C PHE A 12 18.90 -8.65 25.05
N THR A 13 18.35 -7.43 25.08
CA THR A 13 17.10 -7.13 25.74
C THR A 13 15.93 -7.41 24.82
N THR A 14 14.71 -7.54 25.36
CA THR A 14 13.49 -7.65 24.57
C THR A 14 13.32 -6.49 23.57
N TYR A 15 13.76 -5.30 23.96
CA TYR A 15 13.77 -4.11 23.10
C TYR A 15 14.69 -4.27 21.86
N ASP A 16 15.87 -4.90 22.03
CA ASP A 16 16.79 -5.13 20.94
C ASP A 16 16.20 -6.09 19.91
N TYR A 17 15.49 -7.14 20.35
CA TYR A 17 14.74 -8.04 19.46
C TYR A 17 13.65 -7.31 18.71
N PHE A 18 12.85 -6.49 19.40
CA PHE A 18 11.79 -5.71 18.78
C PHE A 18 12.35 -4.76 17.72
N LYS A 19 13.36 -3.94 18.08
CA LYS A 19 13.99 -2.99 17.15
C LYS A 19 14.59 -3.66 15.91
N ARG A 20 15.08 -4.88 16.05
CA ARG A 20 15.64 -5.64 14.94
C ARG A 20 14.56 -6.13 13.97
N GLU A 21 13.46 -6.63 14.50
CA GLU A 21 12.43 -7.30 13.71
C GLU A 21 11.38 -6.35 13.16
N PHE A 22 11.12 -5.27 13.85
CA PHE A 22 10.05 -4.36 13.47
C PHE A 22 10.53 -3.38 12.39
N SER A 23 9.99 -3.55 11.17
CA SER A 23 10.39 -2.75 10.00
C SER A 23 9.73 -1.38 9.94
N TYR A 24 8.68 -1.14 10.72
CA TYR A 24 7.81 0.04 10.68
C TYR A 24 7.06 0.26 9.35
N MET A 25 7.30 -0.55 8.32
CA MET A 25 6.72 -0.37 6.98
C MET A 25 5.19 -0.47 6.98
N GLY A 26 4.61 -1.27 7.86
CA GLY A 26 3.16 -1.44 7.95
C GLY A 26 2.42 -0.21 8.48
N ILE A 27 3.08 0.64 9.28
CA ILE A 27 2.46 1.83 9.90
C ILE A 27 2.01 2.85 8.84
N PRO A 28 2.85 3.29 7.89
CA PRO A 28 2.43 4.18 6.81
C PRO A 28 1.25 3.65 6.02
N PHE A 29 1.19 2.35 5.76
CA PHE A 29 0.07 1.73 5.05
C PHE A 29 -1.24 1.84 5.83
N ILE A 30 -1.23 1.56 7.14
CA ILE A 30 -2.41 1.71 7.99
C ILE A 30 -2.86 3.17 8.03
N VAL A 31 -1.94 4.10 8.29
CA VAL A 31 -2.25 5.53 8.36
C VAL A 31 -2.82 6.02 7.03
N SER A 32 -2.18 5.67 5.92
CA SER A 32 -2.65 6.03 4.58
C SER A 32 -4.04 5.47 4.30
N GLY A 33 -4.29 4.21 4.66
CA GLY A 33 -5.60 3.58 4.47
C GLY A 33 -6.70 4.25 5.25
N LEU A 34 -6.44 4.68 6.48
CA LEU A 34 -7.41 5.41 7.31
C LEU A 34 -7.69 6.83 6.75
N VAL A 35 -6.67 7.52 6.24
CA VAL A 35 -6.83 8.84 5.63
C VAL A 35 -7.63 8.76 4.32
N VAL A 36 -7.26 7.81 3.43
CA VAL A 36 -7.91 7.64 2.12
C VAL A 36 -9.34 7.12 2.24
N LYS A 37 -9.73 6.57 3.39
CA LYS A 37 -11.08 6.06 3.61
C LYS A 37 -12.19 7.08 3.27
N LYS A 38 -11.93 8.36 3.47
CA LYS A 38 -12.84 9.45 3.09
C LYS A 38 -13.04 9.60 1.56
N GLN A 39 -12.10 9.08 0.77
CA GLN A 39 -12.07 9.16 -0.70
C GLN A 39 -12.41 7.81 -1.37
N ASN A 40 -12.91 6.84 -0.62
CA ASN A 40 -13.24 5.51 -1.13
C ASN A 40 -14.24 5.56 -2.31
N SER A 41 -15.22 6.48 -2.27
CA SER A 41 -16.21 6.68 -3.33
C SER A 41 -15.57 7.11 -4.66
N ASP A 42 -14.56 7.96 -4.62
CA ASP A 42 -13.91 8.51 -5.81
C ASP A 42 -13.15 7.40 -6.55
N PHE A 43 -12.44 6.57 -5.84
CA PHE A 43 -11.75 5.40 -6.41
C PHE A 43 -12.72 4.38 -7.00
N ARG A 44 -13.88 4.16 -6.35
CA ARG A 44 -14.94 3.31 -6.89
C ARG A 44 -15.52 3.87 -8.19
N THR A 45 -15.80 5.15 -8.22
CA THR A 45 -16.34 5.86 -9.41
C THR A 45 -15.35 5.74 -10.56
N LEU A 46 -14.07 5.97 -10.32
CA LEU A 46 -13.00 5.80 -11.32
C LEU A 46 -12.96 4.36 -11.86
N ARG A 47 -12.96 3.37 -10.97
CA ARG A 47 -12.99 1.95 -11.34
C ARG A 47 -14.20 1.63 -12.22
N ASN A 48 -15.40 2.06 -11.83
CA ASN A 48 -16.63 1.77 -12.55
C ASN A 48 -16.65 2.43 -13.93
N ARG A 49 -16.00 3.58 -14.08
CA ARG A 49 -15.90 4.28 -15.38
C ARG A 49 -14.98 3.54 -16.37
N PHE A 50 -13.84 3.02 -15.89
CA PHE A 50 -12.84 2.44 -16.78
C PHE A 50 -12.96 0.92 -16.93
N ASN A 51 -13.44 0.21 -15.92
CA ASN A 51 -13.52 -1.25 -15.97
C ASN A 51 -14.70 -1.82 -15.15
N PRO A 52 -15.94 -1.56 -15.54
CA PRO A 52 -17.13 -1.92 -14.76
C PRO A 52 -17.34 -3.44 -14.65
N THR A 53 -16.87 -4.21 -15.61
CA THR A 53 -17.11 -5.66 -15.72
C THR A 53 -15.95 -6.52 -15.21
N PHE A 54 -14.91 -5.91 -14.64
CA PHE A 54 -13.74 -6.66 -14.16
C PHE A 54 -14.14 -7.64 -13.06
N HIS A 55 -13.91 -8.93 -13.30
CA HIS A 55 -14.14 -9.98 -12.32
C HIS A 55 -13.12 -11.10 -12.54
N GLN A 56 -12.17 -11.22 -11.63
CA GLN A 56 -11.09 -12.21 -11.68
C GLN A 56 -10.95 -12.92 -10.33
N ARG A 57 -10.51 -14.18 -10.35
CA ARG A 57 -10.35 -15.01 -9.15
C ARG A 57 -8.92 -15.43 -8.85
N TYR A 58 -7.95 -14.99 -9.64
CA TYR A 58 -6.55 -15.37 -9.43
C TYR A 58 -5.99 -14.84 -8.11
N ASP A 59 -6.57 -13.78 -7.56
CA ASP A 59 -6.22 -13.21 -6.27
C ASP A 59 -6.48 -14.15 -5.09
N ASP A 60 -7.37 -15.12 -5.23
CA ASP A 60 -7.59 -16.17 -4.23
C ASP A 60 -6.36 -17.09 -4.09
N TYR A 61 -5.55 -17.22 -5.13
CA TYR A 61 -4.34 -18.07 -5.16
C TYR A 61 -3.05 -17.27 -5.04
N THR A 62 -2.95 -16.13 -5.72
CA THR A 62 -1.71 -15.32 -5.77
C THR A 62 -1.29 -14.82 -4.40
N GLN A 63 -2.22 -14.65 -3.46
CA GLN A 63 -1.93 -14.26 -2.09
C GLN A 63 -1.00 -15.24 -1.35
N TYR A 64 -0.99 -16.52 -1.72
CA TYR A 64 -0.18 -17.56 -1.08
C TYR A 64 1.13 -17.87 -1.82
N VAL A 65 1.31 -17.38 -3.05
CA VAL A 65 2.49 -17.69 -3.88
C VAL A 65 3.81 -17.34 -3.17
N PRO A 66 3.97 -16.19 -2.51
CA PRO A 66 5.22 -15.89 -1.81
C PRO A 66 5.52 -16.86 -0.65
N LEU A 67 4.48 -17.31 0.05
CA LEU A 67 4.65 -18.30 1.12
C LEU A 67 5.03 -19.67 0.56
N ALA A 68 4.35 -20.10 -0.52
CA ALA A 68 4.69 -21.36 -1.19
C ALA A 68 6.13 -21.34 -1.74
N ALA A 69 6.57 -20.20 -2.29
CA ALA A 69 7.96 -20.00 -2.70
C ALA A 69 8.93 -20.12 -1.53
N THR A 70 8.61 -19.51 -0.37
CA THR A 70 9.44 -19.59 0.84
C THR A 70 9.65 -21.03 1.27
N TRP A 71 8.57 -21.79 1.40
CA TRP A 71 8.66 -23.19 1.83
C TRP A 71 9.28 -24.08 0.75
N GLY A 72 8.95 -23.84 -0.53
CA GLY A 72 9.54 -24.60 -1.66
C GLY A 72 11.06 -24.42 -1.75
N MET A 73 11.56 -23.20 -1.62
CA MET A 73 13.02 -22.96 -1.60
C MET A 73 13.70 -23.60 -0.40
N LYS A 74 13.05 -23.55 0.78
CA LYS A 74 13.55 -24.21 1.97
C LYS A 74 13.64 -25.72 1.80
N LEU A 75 12.63 -26.35 1.20
CA LEU A 75 12.61 -27.77 0.87
C LEU A 75 13.69 -28.13 -0.17
N ALA A 76 13.94 -27.23 -1.12
CA ALA A 76 15.01 -27.39 -2.11
C ALA A 76 16.42 -27.18 -1.54
N GLY A 77 16.55 -26.90 -0.24
CA GLY A 77 17.84 -26.72 0.41
C GLY A 77 18.46 -25.33 0.25
N VAL A 78 17.71 -24.36 -0.25
CA VAL A 78 18.18 -22.97 -0.31
C VAL A 78 18.31 -22.44 1.12
N GLU A 79 19.48 -21.92 1.44
CA GLU A 79 19.75 -21.38 2.76
C GLU A 79 18.83 -20.18 3.04
N SER A 80 18.16 -20.20 4.18
CA SER A 80 17.24 -19.16 4.61
C SER A 80 17.66 -18.62 5.99
N ARG A 81 17.11 -17.47 6.35
CA ARG A 81 17.37 -16.82 7.63
C ARG A 81 17.09 -17.73 8.84
N SER A 82 16.01 -18.51 8.78
CA SER A 82 15.46 -19.25 9.91
C SER A 82 15.66 -20.75 9.78
N SER A 83 15.87 -21.45 10.89
CA SER A 83 15.75 -22.91 10.94
C SER A 83 14.31 -23.35 10.64
N TRP A 84 14.08 -24.65 10.46
CA TRP A 84 12.73 -25.19 10.23
C TRP A 84 11.76 -24.87 11.37
N LYS A 85 12.24 -24.97 12.62
CA LYS A 85 11.42 -24.68 13.80
C LYS A 85 11.09 -23.21 13.90
N GLU A 86 12.06 -22.33 13.73
CA GLU A 86 11.89 -20.89 13.76
C GLU A 86 10.93 -20.41 12.66
N LEU A 87 11.11 -20.89 11.42
CA LEU A 87 10.22 -20.56 10.30
C LEU A 87 8.77 -20.96 10.59
N THR A 88 8.56 -22.17 11.11
CA THR A 88 7.22 -22.65 11.44
C THR A 88 6.59 -21.79 12.54
N VAL A 89 7.32 -21.53 13.62
CA VAL A 89 6.81 -20.74 14.75
C VAL A 89 6.51 -19.31 14.35
N SER A 90 7.43 -18.65 13.60
CA SER A 90 7.19 -17.28 13.11
C SER A 90 5.98 -17.20 12.20
N ASN A 91 5.79 -18.18 11.30
CA ASN A 91 4.64 -18.20 10.40
C ASN A 91 3.31 -18.44 11.14
N VAL A 92 3.31 -19.34 12.14
CA VAL A 92 2.11 -19.57 12.98
C VAL A 92 1.73 -18.31 13.75
N PHE A 93 2.68 -17.64 14.41
CA PHE A 93 2.40 -16.38 15.11
C PHE A 93 1.94 -15.29 14.13
N SER A 94 2.59 -15.14 12.98
CA SER A 94 2.20 -14.16 11.97
C SER A 94 0.77 -14.36 11.50
N ALA A 95 0.40 -15.61 11.18
CA ALA A 95 -0.94 -15.96 10.73
C ALA A 95 -2.00 -15.78 11.83
N ALA A 96 -1.70 -16.18 13.06
CA ALA A 96 -2.61 -16.04 14.19
C ALA A 96 -2.88 -14.56 14.52
N LEU A 97 -1.83 -13.73 14.56
CA LEU A 97 -1.94 -12.29 14.78
C LEU A 97 -2.72 -11.60 13.66
N MET A 98 -2.36 -11.90 12.40
CA MET A 98 -3.05 -11.35 11.24
C MET A 98 -4.53 -11.70 11.26
N ALA A 99 -4.87 -12.97 11.47
CA ALA A 99 -6.25 -13.43 11.55
C ALA A 99 -6.98 -12.77 12.73
N GLY A 100 -6.35 -12.65 13.88
CA GLY A 100 -6.89 -11.95 15.05
C GLY A 100 -7.23 -10.50 14.76
N PHE A 101 -6.29 -9.73 14.24
CA PHE A 101 -6.50 -8.31 13.90
C PHE A 101 -7.57 -8.12 12.82
N VAL A 102 -7.48 -8.88 11.72
CA VAL A 102 -8.43 -8.77 10.60
C VAL A 102 -9.85 -9.10 11.06
N ASN A 103 -10.04 -10.22 11.78
CA ASN A 103 -11.38 -10.62 12.22
C ASN A 103 -11.94 -9.65 13.26
N THR A 104 -11.14 -9.23 14.24
CA THR A 104 -11.58 -8.25 15.24
C THR A 104 -12.08 -6.98 14.57
N LEU A 105 -11.33 -6.43 13.61
CA LEU A 105 -11.74 -5.23 12.89
C LEU A 105 -12.99 -5.48 12.03
N LYS A 106 -13.12 -6.62 11.35
CA LYS A 106 -14.31 -6.95 10.56
C LYS A 106 -15.58 -7.02 11.43
N TYR A 107 -15.50 -7.64 12.59
CA TYR A 107 -16.64 -7.77 13.51
C TYR A 107 -17.02 -6.45 14.18
N THR A 108 -16.07 -5.56 14.40
CA THR A 108 -16.31 -4.28 15.06
C THR A 108 -16.77 -3.20 14.09
N THR A 109 -16.17 -3.10 12.89
CA THR A 109 -16.49 -2.03 11.94
C THR A 109 -17.75 -2.29 11.13
N LYS A 110 -18.02 -3.57 10.79
CA LYS A 110 -19.17 -3.99 9.96
C LYS A 110 -19.36 -3.14 8.70
N GLU A 111 -18.27 -2.79 8.05
CA GLU A 111 -18.29 -1.91 6.87
C GLU A 111 -18.84 -2.65 5.65
N MET A 112 -19.77 -2.02 4.93
CA MET A 112 -20.34 -2.55 3.70
C MET A 112 -19.32 -2.57 2.57
N ARG A 113 -19.30 -3.66 1.80
CA ARG A 113 -18.47 -3.76 0.59
C ARG A 113 -18.95 -2.82 -0.51
N PRO A 114 -18.06 -2.39 -1.43
CA PRO A 114 -18.46 -1.57 -2.56
C PRO A 114 -19.54 -2.21 -3.46
N ASP A 115 -19.57 -3.54 -3.56
CA ASP A 115 -20.56 -4.31 -4.33
C ASP A 115 -21.84 -4.63 -3.53
N ASN A 116 -21.97 -4.14 -2.30
CA ASN A 116 -23.07 -4.38 -1.37
C ASN A 116 -23.31 -5.87 -1.01
N SER A 117 -22.33 -6.74 -1.24
CA SER A 117 -22.46 -8.19 -1.02
C SER A 117 -22.43 -8.59 0.45
N SER A 118 -21.78 -7.82 1.32
CA SER A 118 -21.65 -8.14 2.76
C SER A 118 -21.05 -7.00 3.57
N ASN A 119 -21.27 -7.05 4.91
CA ASN A 119 -20.80 -6.03 5.88
C ASN A 119 -19.43 -6.36 6.49
N ASN A 120 -18.51 -6.93 5.72
CA ASN A 120 -17.19 -7.34 6.21
C ASN A 120 -16.06 -6.84 5.32
N SER A 121 -16.21 -5.60 4.80
CA SER A 121 -15.23 -5.02 3.90
C SER A 121 -13.91 -4.71 4.59
N PHE A 122 -13.95 -4.02 5.72
CA PHE A 122 -12.75 -3.52 6.39
C PHE A 122 -12.22 -4.45 7.47
N PRO A 123 -10.92 -4.72 7.49
CA PRO A 123 -9.94 -4.55 6.42
C PRO A 123 -9.97 -5.71 5.41
N SER A 124 -9.21 -5.58 4.30
CA SER A 124 -9.10 -6.64 3.30
C SER A 124 -8.25 -7.82 3.79
N GLY A 125 -8.90 -8.99 4.00
CA GLY A 125 -8.21 -10.19 4.44
C GLY A 125 -7.26 -10.77 3.40
N HIS A 126 -7.64 -10.81 2.11
CA HIS A 126 -6.77 -11.27 1.02
C HIS A 126 -5.51 -10.43 0.93
N THR A 127 -5.65 -9.10 1.03
CA THR A 127 -4.48 -8.22 1.01
C THR A 127 -3.60 -8.43 2.25
N ALA A 128 -4.19 -8.58 3.43
CA ALA A 128 -3.44 -8.87 4.65
C ALA A 128 -2.64 -10.19 4.52
N THR A 129 -3.27 -11.25 4.00
CA THR A 129 -2.58 -12.52 3.73
C THR A 129 -1.46 -12.37 2.72
N ALA A 130 -1.71 -11.68 1.60
CA ALA A 130 -0.70 -11.49 0.56
C ALA A 130 0.54 -10.74 1.06
N PHE A 131 0.33 -9.64 1.81
CA PHE A 131 1.43 -8.86 2.38
C PHE A 131 2.14 -9.59 3.53
N MET A 132 1.42 -10.38 4.34
CA MET A 132 2.05 -11.27 5.31
C MET A 132 2.97 -12.28 4.60
N CYS A 133 2.50 -12.98 3.58
CA CYS A 133 3.28 -13.94 2.82
C CYS A 133 4.50 -13.32 2.12
N ALA A 134 4.33 -12.11 1.55
CA ALA A 134 5.41 -11.36 0.94
C ALA A 134 6.47 -10.92 1.96
N THR A 135 6.04 -10.50 3.15
CA THR A 135 6.95 -10.09 4.22
C THR A 135 7.72 -11.29 4.79
N ILE A 136 7.08 -12.47 4.88
CA ILE A 136 7.77 -13.71 5.23
C ILE A 136 8.87 -14.01 4.21
N LEU A 137 8.55 -13.99 2.91
CA LEU A 137 9.53 -14.21 1.84
C LEU A 137 10.69 -13.20 1.91
N HIS A 138 10.37 -11.94 2.14
CA HIS A 138 11.37 -10.87 2.31
C HIS A 138 12.29 -11.15 3.50
N LYS A 139 11.74 -11.52 4.66
CA LYS A 139 12.55 -11.80 5.87
C LYS A 139 13.44 -13.03 5.70
N GLU A 140 12.98 -14.06 5.02
CA GLU A 140 13.75 -15.30 4.84
C GLU A 140 14.80 -15.21 3.75
N TYR A 141 14.48 -14.57 2.63
CA TYR A 141 15.32 -14.61 1.43
C TYR A 141 15.69 -13.23 0.85
N GLY A 142 15.12 -12.15 1.37
CA GLY A 142 15.40 -10.80 0.87
C GLY A 142 16.86 -10.38 0.99
N MET A 143 17.61 -10.97 1.95
CA MET A 143 19.05 -10.76 2.08
C MET A 143 19.87 -11.54 1.05
N LEU A 144 19.35 -12.62 0.49
CA LEU A 144 20.02 -13.37 -0.58
C LEU A 144 19.94 -12.62 -1.91
N SER A 145 18.77 -12.05 -2.19
CA SER A 145 18.58 -11.24 -3.38
C SER A 145 17.37 -10.31 -3.20
N PRO A 146 17.48 -9.04 -3.59
CA PRO A 146 16.37 -8.08 -3.54
C PRO A 146 15.18 -8.52 -4.42
N TRP A 147 15.41 -9.37 -5.43
CA TRP A 147 14.38 -9.88 -6.31
C TRP A 147 13.30 -10.70 -5.61
N TYR A 148 13.63 -11.40 -4.52
CA TYR A 148 12.64 -12.10 -3.70
C TYR A 148 11.66 -11.12 -3.06
N SER A 149 12.18 -10.00 -2.54
CA SER A 149 11.35 -8.95 -1.95
C SER A 149 10.51 -8.24 -3.01
N ILE A 150 11.12 -7.84 -4.12
CA ILE A 150 10.45 -7.18 -5.25
C ILE A 150 9.33 -8.07 -5.78
N GLY A 151 9.62 -9.34 -6.08
CA GLY A 151 8.63 -10.30 -6.58
C GLY A 151 7.49 -10.54 -5.59
N GLY A 152 7.82 -10.75 -4.32
CA GLY A 152 6.83 -10.98 -3.27
C GLY A 152 5.88 -9.80 -3.09
N TYR A 153 6.40 -8.60 -2.92
CA TYR A 153 5.57 -7.39 -2.75
C TYR A 153 4.83 -6.98 -4.03
N THR A 154 5.38 -7.26 -5.21
CA THR A 154 4.66 -7.05 -6.47
C THR A 154 3.42 -7.95 -6.55
N LEU A 155 3.54 -9.24 -6.23
CA LEU A 155 2.40 -10.16 -6.19
C LEU A 155 1.37 -9.74 -5.13
N ALA A 156 1.82 -9.30 -3.96
CA ALA A 156 0.94 -8.79 -2.92
C ALA A 156 0.20 -7.53 -3.36
N GLY A 157 0.88 -6.60 -4.04
CA GLY A 157 0.30 -5.40 -4.63
C GLY A 157 -0.74 -5.72 -5.70
N ILE A 158 -0.43 -6.65 -6.61
CA ILE A 158 -1.37 -7.13 -7.63
C ILE A 158 -2.62 -7.72 -6.96
N THR A 159 -2.46 -8.53 -5.90
CA THR A 159 -3.59 -9.08 -5.14
C THR A 159 -4.46 -7.95 -4.57
N GLY A 160 -3.86 -6.95 -3.92
CA GLY A 160 -4.59 -5.81 -3.37
C GLY A 160 -5.35 -5.01 -4.44
N ILE A 161 -4.70 -4.70 -5.57
CA ILE A 161 -5.32 -3.99 -6.70
C ILE A 161 -6.48 -4.83 -7.28
N THR A 162 -6.31 -6.13 -7.43
CA THR A 162 -7.35 -7.01 -7.93
C THR A 162 -8.59 -7.00 -7.02
N ARG A 163 -8.42 -6.97 -5.69
CA ARG A 163 -9.55 -6.86 -4.75
C ARG A 163 -10.35 -5.58 -4.94
N GLN A 164 -9.68 -4.47 -5.23
CA GLN A 164 -10.33 -3.21 -5.57
C GLN A 164 -11.00 -3.26 -6.93
N LEU A 165 -10.32 -3.78 -7.96
CA LEU A 165 -10.88 -3.92 -9.30
C LEU A 165 -12.09 -4.89 -9.33
N ASN A 166 -12.10 -5.91 -8.49
CA ASN A 166 -13.23 -6.80 -8.28
C ASN A 166 -14.40 -6.16 -7.51
N ASN A 167 -14.28 -4.90 -7.11
CA ASN A 167 -15.29 -4.17 -6.30
C ASN A 167 -15.60 -4.84 -4.95
N ARG A 168 -14.67 -5.65 -4.42
CA ARG A 168 -14.82 -6.40 -3.16
C ARG A 168 -14.39 -5.61 -1.93
N HIS A 169 -13.46 -4.68 -2.10
CA HIS A 169 -12.87 -3.89 -1.04
C HIS A 169 -12.63 -2.45 -1.48
N TRP A 170 -12.76 -1.53 -0.54
CA TRP A 170 -12.38 -0.14 -0.72
C TRP A 170 -10.85 0.00 -0.72
N ILE A 171 -10.32 1.08 -1.30
CA ILE A 171 -8.87 1.34 -1.30
C ILE A 171 -8.31 1.42 0.12
N GLY A 172 -9.05 2.04 1.04
CA GLY A 172 -8.67 2.09 2.45
C GLY A 172 -8.55 0.71 3.10
N ASP A 173 -9.47 -0.24 2.76
CA ASP A 173 -9.43 -1.61 3.27
C ASP A 173 -8.18 -2.36 2.81
N VAL A 174 -7.79 -2.13 1.54
CA VAL A 174 -6.61 -2.75 0.92
C VAL A 174 -5.34 -2.25 1.61
N LEU A 175 -5.22 -0.93 1.81
CA LEU A 175 -4.04 -0.33 2.45
C LEU A 175 -3.90 -0.77 3.91
N VAL A 176 -4.99 -0.72 4.68
CA VAL A 176 -4.97 -1.19 6.08
C VAL A 176 -4.67 -2.68 6.14
N GLY A 177 -5.25 -3.49 5.25
CA GLY A 177 -4.94 -4.91 5.14
C GLY A 177 -3.46 -5.17 4.90
N ALA A 178 -2.84 -4.44 3.95
CA ALA A 178 -1.41 -4.54 3.68
C ALA A 178 -0.56 -4.24 4.94
N GLY A 179 -0.86 -3.15 5.63
CA GLY A 179 -0.16 -2.78 6.86
C GLY A 179 -0.31 -3.81 7.98
N ILE A 180 -1.51 -4.37 8.16
CA ILE A 180 -1.76 -5.44 9.15
C ILE A 180 -0.93 -6.68 8.81
N GLY A 181 -0.88 -7.09 7.54
CA GLY A 181 -0.08 -8.24 7.11
C GLY A 181 1.40 -8.09 7.45
N MET A 182 1.98 -6.91 7.15
CA MET A 182 3.38 -6.60 7.47
C MET A 182 3.64 -6.60 8.98
N ILE A 183 2.84 -5.87 9.77
CA ILE A 183 3.02 -5.76 11.23
C ILE A 183 2.86 -7.11 11.91
N SER A 184 1.87 -7.90 11.49
CA SER A 184 1.67 -9.25 12.02
C SER A 184 2.87 -10.16 11.78
N THR A 185 3.53 -10.01 10.62
CA THR A 185 4.76 -10.75 10.32
C THR A 185 5.93 -10.26 11.18
N ASP A 186 6.11 -8.95 11.30
CA ASP A 186 7.16 -8.40 12.16
C ASP A 186 7.04 -8.89 13.61
N LEU A 187 5.82 -8.88 14.15
CA LEU A 187 5.54 -9.41 15.49
C LEU A 187 5.72 -10.92 15.57
N GLY A 188 5.32 -11.67 14.53
CA GLY A 188 5.50 -13.13 14.48
C GLY A 188 6.97 -13.54 14.55
N TYR A 189 7.83 -12.84 13.81
CA TYR A 189 9.28 -13.05 13.87
C TYR A 189 9.86 -12.58 15.19
N PHE A 190 9.41 -11.47 15.72
CA PHE A 190 9.81 -11.00 17.05
C PHE A 190 9.55 -12.05 18.13
N PHE A 191 8.34 -12.64 18.18
CA PHE A 191 8.01 -13.67 19.16
C PHE A 191 8.82 -14.96 18.95
N SER A 192 9.04 -15.36 17.69
CA SER A 192 9.89 -16.49 17.38
C SER A 192 11.32 -16.28 17.87
N ASP A 193 11.90 -15.13 17.57
CA ASP A 193 13.27 -14.81 17.98
C ASP A 193 13.43 -14.71 19.51
N LEU A 194 12.38 -14.23 20.19
CA LEU A 194 12.35 -14.20 21.65
C LEU A 194 12.31 -15.61 22.25
N ILE A 195 11.52 -16.52 21.67
CA ILE A 195 11.41 -17.93 22.13
C ILE A 195 12.70 -18.68 21.92
N PHE A 196 13.33 -18.52 20.76
CA PHE A 196 14.56 -19.24 20.40
C PHE A 196 15.85 -18.53 20.85
N HIS A 197 15.75 -17.39 21.54
CA HIS A 197 16.88 -16.59 22.04
C HIS A 197 17.94 -16.31 20.96
N LYS A 198 17.48 -16.01 19.72
CA LYS A 198 18.34 -15.86 18.56
C LYS A 198 19.31 -14.69 18.72
N ASN A 199 20.59 -14.99 18.83
CA ASN A 199 21.64 -13.99 18.97
C ASN A 199 21.80 -13.19 17.66
N ALA A 200 21.94 -11.87 17.76
CA ALA A 200 22.11 -10.98 16.60
C ALA A 200 23.36 -11.29 15.77
N THR A 201 24.34 -11.97 16.35
CA THR A 201 25.57 -12.35 15.67
C THR A 201 25.33 -13.41 14.59
N GLU A 202 24.43 -14.38 14.82
CA GLU A 202 24.10 -15.41 13.83
C GLU A 202 23.35 -14.85 12.62
N ALA A 203 22.52 -13.84 12.81
CA ALA A 203 21.79 -13.18 11.72
C ALA A 203 22.68 -12.28 10.83
N ARG A 204 23.86 -11.87 11.31
CA ARG A 204 24.81 -11.03 10.56
C ARG A 204 25.83 -11.81 9.76
N LEU A 205 26.02 -13.08 10.06
CA LEU A 205 27.11 -13.87 9.46
C LEU A 205 26.76 -14.49 8.11
N THR A 206 25.49 -14.47 7.71
CA THR A 206 25.08 -15.21 6.54
C THR A 206 25.29 -14.49 5.21
N HIS A 207 25.38 -13.17 5.15
CA HIS A 207 25.68 -12.49 3.88
C HIS A 207 26.36 -11.13 4.08
N HIS A 208 27.62 -11.05 3.70
CA HIS A 208 28.25 -9.80 3.28
C HIS A 208 27.62 -9.34 1.96
N PHE A 209 26.42 -8.75 2.03
CA PHE A 209 26.00 -7.83 0.98
C PHE A 209 26.92 -6.64 1.09
N ASN A 210 27.81 -6.51 0.13
CA ASN A 210 28.61 -5.31 -0.02
C ASN A 210 27.64 -4.20 -0.46
N ARG A 211 27.06 -3.53 0.54
CA ARG A 211 25.96 -2.54 0.42
C ARG A 211 26.33 -1.37 -0.50
N TYR A 212 27.59 -1.31 -0.90
CA TYR A 212 28.13 -0.24 -1.73
C TYR A 212 28.37 -0.64 -3.19
N ASP A 213 28.34 -1.92 -3.53
CA ASP A 213 28.68 -2.36 -4.88
C ASP A 213 27.52 -2.19 -5.86
N ALA A 214 26.28 -2.26 -5.43
CA ALA A 214 25.10 -2.02 -6.26
C ALA A 214 23.91 -1.55 -5.39
N PRO A 215 23.73 -0.24 -5.13
CA PRO A 215 22.73 0.29 -4.21
C PRO A 215 21.32 0.29 -4.81
N SER A 216 20.88 -0.86 -5.31
CA SER A 216 19.54 -1.03 -5.88
C SER A 216 18.46 -0.82 -4.82
N PHE A 217 17.38 -0.13 -5.19
CA PHE A 217 16.27 0.14 -4.28
C PHE A 217 14.92 0.08 -5.00
N LEU A 218 13.88 -0.21 -4.24
CA LEU A 218 12.49 -0.03 -4.60
C LEU A 218 11.81 0.75 -3.47
N SER A 219 11.18 1.86 -3.81
CA SER A 219 10.45 2.71 -2.86
C SER A 219 8.99 2.80 -3.28
N LEU A 220 8.10 2.60 -2.32
CA LEU A 220 6.68 2.91 -2.46
C LEU A 220 6.41 4.17 -1.65
N ASN A 221 5.96 5.23 -2.31
CA ASN A 221 5.71 6.51 -1.68
C ASN A 221 4.21 6.80 -1.73
N MET A 222 3.66 7.20 -0.60
CA MET A 222 2.31 7.72 -0.47
C MET A 222 2.39 9.13 0.07
N GLY A 223 1.70 10.04 -0.59
CA GLY A 223 1.66 11.43 -0.20
C GLY A 223 0.23 11.95 -0.16
N PHE A 224 -0.03 12.84 0.78
CA PHE A 224 -1.27 13.58 0.86
C PHE A 224 -0.93 15.05 0.82
N ALA A 225 -1.56 15.79 -0.10
CA ALA A 225 -1.52 17.23 -0.06
C ALA A 225 -2.81 17.70 0.60
N THR A 226 -2.68 18.35 1.74
CA THR A 226 -3.81 18.90 2.50
C THR A 226 -3.79 20.42 2.34
N GLY A 227 -4.95 20.98 2.05
CA GLY A 227 -5.16 22.42 1.98
C GLY A 227 -5.83 22.83 0.69
N PRO A 228 -6.79 23.78 0.77
CA PRO A 228 -7.40 24.32 -0.40
C PRO A 228 -6.41 25.24 -1.11
N SER A 229 -5.97 24.90 -2.29
CA SER A 229 -5.34 25.86 -3.19
C SER A 229 -6.41 26.39 -4.13
N THR A 230 -6.61 27.70 -4.13
CA THR A 230 -7.50 28.34 -5.08
C THR A 230 -6.70 28.65 -6.34
N LEU A 231 -6.98 27.94 -7.41
CA LEU A 231 -6.48 28.29 -8.72
C LEU A 231 -7.41 29.32 -9.31
N ARG A 232 -6.95 30.54 -9.51
CA ARG A 232 -7.65 31.51 -10.36
C ARG A 232 -7.47 31.00 -11.79
N THR A 233 -8.52 30.46 -12.37
CA THR A 233 -8.53 30.24 -13.81
C THR A 233 -8.51 31.58 -14.52
N ALA A 234 -7.73 31.67 -15.58
CA ALA A 234 -7.87 32.75 -16.55
C ALA A 234 -9.35 32.85 -16.92
N GLU A 235 -9.83 34.04 -16.92
CA GLU A 235 -11.22 34.45 -17.13
C GLU A 235 -11.90 33.58 -18.20
N LEU A 236 -12.79 32.70 -17.74
CA LEU A 236 -13.75 32.05 -18.63
C LEU A 236 -14.86 33.08 -18.87
N TYR A 237 -15.02 33.51 -20.10
CA TYR A 237 -16.06 34.40 -20.54
C TYR A 237 -17.27 33.58 -21.01
N ASP A 238 -18.46 34.06 -20.71
CA ASP A 238 -19.67 33.60 -21.39
C ASP A 238 -19.53 33.88 -22.88
N THR A 239 -19.77 32.88 -23.72
CA THR A 239 -19.61 32.98 -25.17
C THR A 239 -20.68 33.86 -25.83
N GLU A 240 -21.82 34.15 -25.17
CA GLU A 240 -22.90 34.95 -25.73
C GLU A 240 -22.85 36.42 -25.26
N GLU A 241 -22.43 36.66 -24.04
CA GLU A 241 -22.47 38.05 -23.46
C GLU A 241 -21.08 38.65 -23.20
N GLY A 242 -20.01 37.89 -23.32
CA GLY A 242 -18.63 38.35 -23.06
C GLY A 242 -18.35 38.74 -21.61
N THR A 243 -19.21 38.34 -20.67
CA THR A 243 -19.08 38.62 -19.25
C THR A 243 -18.16 37.58 -18.57
N PRO A 244 -17.24 37.98 -17.66
CA PRO A 244 -16.39 37.04 -16.96
C PRO A 244 -17.24 36.22 -15.98
N LEU A 245 -17.23 34.88 -16.17
CA LEU A 245 -17.97 33.94 -15.33
C LEU A 245 -17.46 33.86 -13.89
N GLY A 246 -16.32 34.47 -13.55
CA GLY A 246 -15.78 34.56 -12.20
C GLY A 246 -15.55 33.22 -11.51
N MET A 247 -15.44 32.11 -12.27
CA MET A 247 -15.33 30.77 -11.74
C MET A 247 -14.02 30.57 -10.98
N ARG A 248 -14.11 30.08 -9.76
CA ARG A 248 -12.95 29.73 -8.92
C ARG A 248 -12.83 28.21 -8.83
N LEU A 249 -11.68 27.69 -9.16
CA LEU A 249 -11.38 26.29 -8.96
C LEU A 249 -10.67 26.11 -7.62
N ARG A 250 -11.26 25.32 -6.74
CA ARG A 250 -10.61 24.88 -5.49
C ARG A 250 -10.14 23.46 -5.63
N THR A 251 -8.90 23.20 -5.24
CA THR A 251 -8.41 21.83 -5.12
C THR A 251 -8.68 21.31 -3.72
N GLY A 252 -9.25 20.11 -3.62
CA GLY A 252 -9.41 19.39 -2.36
C GLY A 252 -8.13 18.65 -1.94
N THR A 253 -8.26 17.84 -0.91
CA THR A 253 -7.18 16.96 -0.47
C THR A 253 -6.80 16.00 -1.59
N SER A 254 -5.57 16.07 -2.06
CA SER A 254 -5.05 15.20 -3.10
C SER A 254 -4.27 14.02 -2.53
N THR A 255 -4.40 12.88 -3.18
CA THR A 255 -3.66 11.67 -2.84
C THR A 255 -2.67 11.35 -3.96
N VAL A 256 -1.45 11.04 -3.58
CA VAL A 256 -0.40 10.62 -4.51
C VAL A 256 0.11 9.26 -4.09
N VAL A 257 0.11 8.32 -5.00
CA VAL A 257 0.77 7.01 -4.84
C VAL A 257 1.83 6.90 -5.91
N SER A 258 3.05 6.60 -5.53
CA SER A 258 4.12 6.38 -6.48
C SER A 258 4.99 5.19 -6.09
N ALA A 259 5.41 4.46 -7.09
CA ALA A 259 6.47 3.47 -7.01
C ALA A 259 7.68 4.00 -7.76
N GLU A 260 8.84 4.00 -7.13
CA GLU A 260 10.09 4.35 -7.78
C GLU A 260 11.17 3.33 -7.39
N GLY A 261 12.05 3.05 -8.32
CA GLY A 261 13.14 2.13 -8.05
C GLY A 261 14.25 2.29 -9.06
N ALA A 262 15.42 1.83 -8.68
CA ALA A 262 16.56 1.74 -9.56
C ALA A 262 17.31 0.43 -9.31
N TYR A 263 17.68 -0.21 -10.38
CA TYR A 263 18.59 -1.35 -10.37
C TYR A 263 19.98 -0.86 -10.79
N PHE A 264 20.95 -1.01 -9.91
CA PHE A 264 22.33 -0.62 -10.17
C PHE A 264 23.13 -1.83 -10.61
N PHE A 265 23.79 -1.71 -11.74
CA PHE A 265 24.71 -2.73 -12.27
C PHE A 265 26.05 -2.72 -11.53
N ASN A 266 26.43 -1.55 -11.00
CA ASN A 266 27.61 -1.31 -10.17
C ASN A 266 27.37 -0.11 -9.26
N ALA A 267 28.38 0.33 -8.50
CA ALA A 267 28.25 1.46 -7.57
C ALA A 267 27.89 2.80 -8.24
N TYR A 268 28.05 2.94 -9.56
CA TYR A 268 27.95 4.22 -10.28
C TYR A 268 26.86 4.24 -11.36
N ILE A 269 26.50 3.09 -11.93
CA ILE A 269 25.57 3.00 -13.07
C ILE A 269 24.37 2.14 -12.71
N GLY A 270 23.20 2.71 -12.87
CA GLY A 270 21.93 2.02 -12.67
C GLY A 270 20.86 2.49 -13.65
N LEU A 271 19.84 1.68 -13.82
CA LEU A 271 18.62 1.99 -14.56
C LEU A 271 17.46 2.06 -13.58
N GLY A 272 16.72 3.16 -13.60
CA GLY A 272 15.60 3.37 -12.70
C GLY A 272 14.37 3.92 -13.41
N GLY A 273 13.25 3.83 -12.72
CA GLY A 273 12.00 4.36 -13.20
C GLY A 273 11.10 4.80 -12.04
N ARG A 274 10.12 5.64 -12.37
CA ARG A 274 9.09 6.09 -11.44
C ARG A 274 7.72 5.99 -12.11
N LEU A 275 6.78 5.39 -11.40
CA LEU A 275 5.36 5.45 -11.72
C LEU A 275 4.66 6.27 -10.63
N ARG A 276 3.92 7.30 -11.01
CA ARG A 276 3.19 8.16 -10.07
C ARG A 276 1.75 8.30 -10.53
N VAL A 277 0.83 8.06 -9.61
CA VAL A 277 -0.59 8.32 -9.79
C VAL A 277 -1.02 9.34 -8.74
N ALA A 278 -1.63 10.43 -9.18
CA ALA A 278 -2.15 11.45 -8.30
C ALA A 278 -3.63 11.72 -8.61
N THR A 279 -4.44 11.76 -7.58
CA THR A 279 -5.83 12.20 -7.66
C THR A 279 -5.94 13.58 -7.03
N VAL A 280 -6.36 14.56 -7.81
CA VAL A 280 -6.60 15.93 -7.33
C VAL A 280 -8.08 16.23 -7.56
N PRO A 281 -8.93 16.17 -6.52
CA PRO A 281 -10.32 16.61 -6.66
C PRO A 281 -10.33 18.12 -6.90
N VAL A 282 -10.99 18.54 -7.97
CA VAL A 282 -11.17 19.96 -8.32
C VAL A 282 -12.65 20.27 -8.16
N ILE A 283 -12.95 21.26 -7.34
CA ILE A 283 -14.30 21.76 -7.10
C ILE A 283 -14.39 23.12 -7.79
N ALA A 284 -15.38 23.28 -8.66
CA ALA A 284 -15.68 24.56 -9.27
C ALA A 284 -16.66 25.32 -8.37
N ASP A 285 -16.25 26.49 -7.86
CA ASP A 285 -17.11 27.44 -7.17
C ASP A 285 -17.59 28.46 -8.19
N ILE A 286 -18.87 28.47 -8.44
CA ILE A 286 -19.53 29.49 -9.28
C ILE A 286 -20.13 30.51 -8.31
N PRO A 287 -19.90 31.84 -8.48
CA PRO A 287 -20.51 32.85 -7.65
C PRO A 287 -22.06 32.81 -7.78
N GLU A 288 -22.79 32.97 -6.66
CA GLU A 288 -24.23 32.89 -6.61
C GLU A 288 -24.93 33.90 -7.57
N GLU A 289 -24.27 34.99 -7.89
CA GLU A 289 -24.76 35.96 -8.88
C GLU A 289 -24.87 35.35 -10.28
N ASN A 290 -24.06 34.40 -10.63
CA ASN A 290 -24.04 33.77 -11.94
C ASN A 290 -24.84 32.45 -11.98
N GLU A 291 -25.31 31.93 -10.84
CA GLU A 291 -26.23 30.79 -10.79
C GLU A 291 -27.55 31.07 -11.50
N LYS A 292 -27.95 32.37 -11.61
CA LYS A 292 -29.18 32.78 -12.28
C LYS A 292 -29.14 32.66 -13.81
N HIS A 293 -27.95 32.60 -14.39
CA HIS A 293 -27.78 32.42 -15.84
C HIS A 293 -27.83 30.96 -16.26
N PHE A 294 -27.66 30.02 -15.31
CA PHE A 294 -27.91 28.61 -15.54
C PHE A 294 -29.38 28.32 -15.27
N ASP A 295 -30.21 28.28 -16.30
CA ASP A 295 -31.62 27.87 -16.18
C ASP A 295 -31.70 26.38 -15.79
N LEU A 296 -31.66 26.12 -14.48
CA LEU A 296 -31.75 24.76 -13.90
C LEU A 296 -33.10 24.09 -14.20
N ASN A 297 -34.07 24.81 -14.79
CA ASN A 297 -35.34 24.25 -15.25
C ASN A 297 -35.23 23.62 -16.64
N ASN A 298 -34.19 23.94 -17.40
CA ASN A 298 -33.92 23.28 -18.67
C ASN A 298 -33.15 21.94 -18.41
N SER A 299 -33.76 20.84 -18.83
CA SER A 299 -33.19 19.50 -18.63
C SER A 299 -31.79 19.32 -19.24
N LEU A 300 -31.49 20.04 -20.33
CA LEU A 300 -30.16 20.01 -20.98
C LEU A 300 -29.11 20.81 -20.20
N THR A 301 -29.48 21.99 -19.71
CA THR A 301 -28.58 22.83 -18.89
C THR A 301 -28.33 22.17 -17.52
N ARG A 302 -29.37 21.53 -16.95
CA ARG A 302 -29.26 20.75 -15.71
C ARG A 302 -28.38 19.52 -15.88
N ALA A 303 -28.53 18.79 -16.97
CA ALA A 303 -27.68 17.66 -17.30
C ALA A 303 -26.21 18.09 -17.51
N ALA A 304 -26.00 19.19 -18.23
CA ALA A 304 -24.64 19.74 -18.43
C ALA A 304 -24.02 20.27 -17.13
N TYR A 305 -24.81 20.90 -16.28
CA TYR A 305 -24.37 21.40 -14.95
C TYR A 305 -24.03 20.24 -14.02
N TYR A 306 -24.91 19.24 -13.89
CA TYR A 306 -24.65 18.06 -13.07
C TYR A 306 -23.61 17.15 -13.70
N ASP A 307 -23.55 16.98 -15.00
CA ASP A 307 -22.50 16.29 -15.71
C ASP A 307 -21.15 17.04 -15.59
N GLY A 308 -21.19 18.36 -15.57
CA GLY A 308 -20.05 19.21 -15.24
C GLY A 308 -19.58 19.03 -13.81
N LEU A 309 -20.48 19.01 -12.83
CA LEU A 309 -20.18 18.79 -11.41
C LEU A 309 -19.83 17.33 -11.11
N GLU A 310 -20.45 16.36 -11.79
CA GLU A 310 -20.15 14.93 -11.63
C GLU A 310 -18.97 14.47 -12.52
N SER A 311 -18.73 15.09 -13.67
CA SER A 311 -17.64 14.73 -14.58
C SER A 311 -16.31 15.43 -14.26
N TYR A 312 -16.33 16.44 -13.39
CA TYR A 312 -15.12 17.10 -12.89
C TYR A 312 -14.59 16.60 -11.54
N PRO A 313 -15.06 15.51 -10.91
CA PRO A 313 -14.23 14.84 -9.94
C PRO A 313 -13.19 14.05 -10.72
N ALA A 314 -11.98 14.50 -10.67
CA ALA A 314 -10.81 13.81 -11.21
C ALA A 314 -10.64 13.87 -12.74
N LYS A 315 -10.29 15.01 -13.29
CA LYS A 315 -9.32 14.97 -14.38
C LYS A 315 -8.06 14.42 -13.77
N ASN A 316 -7.82 13.13 -13.96
CA ASN A 316 -6.54 12.50 -13.68
C ASN A 316 -5.48 13.21 -14.51
N LEU A 317 -4.73 14.09 -13.89
CA LEU A 317 -3.51 14.58 -14.46
C LEU A 317 -2.49 13.43 -14.29
N VAL A 318 -2.44 12.54 -15.26
CA VAL A 318 -1.32 11.62 -15.41
C VAL A 318 -0.18 12.48 -15.94
N MET A 319 0.70 12.94 -15.05
CA MET A 319 1.99 13.43 -15.47
C MET A 319 2.95 12.23 -15.52
N LEU A 320 3.40 11.92 -16.71
CA LEU A 320 4.52 11.01 -16.96
C LEU A 320 5.84 11.66 -16.54
#